data_71108e519281b61200084f8743aa787b
#
_entry.id   71108e519281b61200084f8743aa787b
#
_cell.length_a   1.000
_cell.length_b   1.000
_cell.length_c   1.000
_cell.angle_alpha   90.00
_cell.angle_beta   90.00
_cell.angle_gamma   90.00
#
_symmetry.space_group_name_H-M   'P 1'
#
loop_
_entity.id
_entity.type
_entity.pdbx_description
1 polymer ?
#
loop_
_entity_poly.entity_id
_entity_poly.type
_entity_poly.pdbx_seq_one_letter_code
_entity_poly.pdbx_strand_id
1 'polypeptide(L)'
;MIPAFAFTVILLLIFLLTIIMAFRQKKLSEMKNDFINNMTHEFKTPISTISLAAQMLNDDSVRKSPNMMQHISTVINDETKRLRFQVEKVLQMSMFDRQKATLKLQEVDANSAIYNIVNTFKLKVEKYGGCINASLDAEDPIVNVDEMHFTNVIFNLLDNAVKYRREDTPLELNVVTRNLPNGRIEISIQDNGIGCLLYTSDAADD
;
A
#
# COMPACT_ATOMS: atom_id res chain seq x y z
N MET A 1 -19.73 7.12 52.36
CA MET A 1 -18.60 6.27 51.87
C MET A 1 -18.78 5.84 50.42
N ILE A 2 -19.95 5.37 49.98
CA ILE A 2 -20.23 4.94 48.60
C ILE A 2 -19.94 6.02 47.54
N PRO A 3 -20.35 7.31 47.66
CA PRO A 3 -20.08 8.32 46.63
C PRO A 3 -18.60 8.68 46.50
N ALA A 4 -17.83 8.65 47.59
CA ALA A 4 -16.38 8.90 47.51
C ALA A 4 -15.64 7.76 46.79
N PHE A 5 -16.04 6.52 47.02
CA PHE A 5 -15.48 5.36 46.34
C PHE A 5 -15.80 5.39 44.82
N ALA A 6 -17.06 5.70 44.47
CA ALA A 6 -17.44 5.83 43.06
C ALA A 6 -16.66 6.94 42.35
N PHE A 7 -16.44 8.09 43.03
CA PHE A 7 -15.65 9.19 42.49
C PHE A 7 -14.20 8.80 42.23
N THR A 8 -13.54 8.08 43.15
CA THR A 8 -12.15 7.62 42.96
C THR A 8 -12.04 6.62 41.81
N VAL A 9 -13.01 5.71 41.67
CA VAL A 9 -13.03 4.75 40.52
C VAL A 9 -13.17 5.50 39.20
N ILE A 10 -14.05 6.49 39.09
CA ILE A 10 -14.20 7.31 37.88
C ILE A 10 -12.91 8.05 37.54
N LEU A 11 -12.22 8.62 38.52
CA LEU A 11 -10.94 9.31 38.31
C LEU A 11 -9.86 8.33 37.77
N LEU A 12 -9.79 7.13 38.34
CA LEU A 12 -8.86 6.10 37.88
C LEU A 12 -9.15 5.65 36.43
N LEU A 13 -10.43 5.50 36.07
CA LEU A 13 -10.84 5.17 34.72
C LEU A 13 -10.46 6.29 33.72
N ILE A 14 -10.73 7.55 34.07
CA ILE A 14 -10.35 8.69 33.24
C ILE A 14 -8.83 8.74 33.06
N PHE A 15 -8.08 8.53 34.13
CA PHE A 15 -6.62 8.51 34.13
C PHE A 15 -6.08 7.38 33.22
N LEU A 16 -6.66 6.19 33.34
CA LEU A 16 -6.28 5.04 32.47
C LEU A 16 -6.57 5.32 30.99
N LEU A 17 -7.76 5.86 30.69
CA LEU A 17 -8.14 6.24 29.33
C LEU A 17 -7.21 7.31 28.74
N THR A 18 -6.82 8.32 29.53
CA THR A 18 -5.88 9.35 29.07
C THR A 18 -4.50 8.79 28.78
N ILE A 19 -4.01 7.85 29.58
CA ILE A 19 -2.75 7.16 29.32
C ILE A 19 -2.83 6.35 28.02
N ILE A 20 -3.88 5.56 27.83
CA ILE A 20 -4.07 4.77 26.62
C ILE A 20 -4.13 5.69 25.37
N MET A 21 -4.86 6.81 25.46
CA MET A 21 -4.93 7.78 24.37
C MET A 21 -3.56 8.41 24.08
N ALA A 22 -2.78 8.77 25.11
CA ALA A 22 -1.46 9.34 24.97
C ALA A 22 -0.49 8.36 24.26
N PHE A 23 -0.51 7.08 24.64
CA PHE A 23 0.30 6.05 23.97
C PHE A 23 -0.13 5.85 22.51
N ARG A 24 -1.42 5.82 22.22
CA ARG A 24 -1.92 5.73 20.83
C ARG A 24 -1.49 6.93 19.99
N GLN A 25 -1.61 8.14 20.54
CA GLN A 25 -1.16 9.36 19.85
C GLN A 25 0.35 9.36 19.60
N LYS A 26 1.15 8.94 20.57
CA LYS A 26 2.60 8.82 20.43
C LYS A 26 2.96 7.84 19.31
N LYS A 27 2.38 6.64 19.31
CA LYS A 27 2.61 5.61 18.27
C LYS A 27 2.22 6.11 16.89
N LEU A 28 1.09 6.82 16.78
CA LEU A 28 0.65 7.42 15.51
C LEU A 28 1.62 8.50 15.03
N SER A 29 2.11 9.34 15.94
CA SER A 29 3.11 10.38 15.62
C SER A 29 4.44 9.78 15.17
N GLU A 30 4.92 8.71 15.82
CA GLU A 30 6.12 7.98 15.42
C GLU A 30 5.97 7.38 14.02
N MET A 31 4.87 6.68 13.74
CA MET A 31 4.60 6.14 12.40
C MET A 31 4.54 7.23 11.33
N LYS A 32 3.97 8.40 11.65
CA LYS A 32 3.91 9.55 10.73
C LYS A 32 5.29 10.12 10.45
N ASN A 33 6.14 10.24 11.45
CA ASN A 33 7.52 10.72 11.30
C ASN A 33 8.36 9.73 10.49
N ASP A 34 8.25 8.44 10.78
CA ASP A 34 8.95 7.38 10.02
C ASP A 34 8.53 7.37 8.57
N PHE A 35 7.22 7.54 8.30
CA PHE A 35 6.72 7.68 6.95
C PHE A 35 7.31 8.91 6.22
N ILE A 36 7.33 10.08 6.86
CA ILE A 36 7.89 11.30 6.26
C ILE A 36 9.38 11.11 5.96
N ASN A 37 10.14 10.53 6.90
CA ASN A 37 11.56 10.25 6.71
C ASN A 37 11.79 9.28 5.55
N ASN A 38 11.04 8.18 5.50
CA ASN A 38 11.15 7.20 4.43
C ASN A 38 10.78 7.82 3.07
N MET A 39 9.71 8.63 3.00
CA MET A 39 9.32 9.32 1.77
C MET A 39 10.37 10.32 1.32
N THR A 40 10.99 11.05 2.26
CA THR A 40 12.09 11.99 1.93
C THR A 40 13.26 11.25 1.28
N HIS A 41 13.64 10.09 1.79
CA HIS A 41 14.67 9.24 1.18
C HIS A 41 14.25 8.69 -0.17
N GLU A 42 13.01 8.21 -0.28
CA GLU A 42 12.45 7.68 -1.53
C GLU A 42 12.34 8.73 -2.64
N PHE A 43 12.11 10.01 -2.31
CA PHE A 43 12.13 11.11 -3.29
C PHE A 43 13.53 11.54 -3.69
N LYS A 44 14.49 11.50 -2.76
CA LYS A 44 15.85 11.97 -3.00
C LYS A 44 16.54 11.20 -4.14
N THR A 45 16.35 9.90 -4.20
CA THR A 45 16.99 9.02 -5.19
C THR A 45 16.57 9.38 -6.62
N PRO A 46 15.27 9.35 -6.99
CA PRO A 46 14.84 9.68 -8.35
C PRO A 46 15.16 11.14 -8.73
N ILE A 47 15.06 12.09 -7.80
CA ILE A 47 15.42 13.48 -8.05
C ILE A 47 16.91 13.59 -8.39
N SER A 48 17.79 12.91 -7.66
CA SER A 48 19.23 12.92 -7.91
C SER A 48 19.56 12.27 -9.28
N THR A 49 18.88 11.17 -9.63
CA THR A 49 19.03 10.50 -10.92
C THR A 49 18.60 11.41 -12.07
N ILE A 50 17.44 12.06 -11.95
CA ILE A 50 16.95 13.03 -12.95
C ILE A 50 17.95 14.19 -13.10
N SER A 51 18.44 14.72 -11.97
CA SER A 51 19.40 15.83 -11.98
C SER A 51 20.70 15.45 -12.69
N LEU A 52 21.24 14.26 -12.40
CA LEU A 52 22.44 13.74 -13.07
C LEU A 52 22.18 13.52 -14.57
N ALA A 53 21.08 12.91 -14.94
CA ALA A 53 20.70 12.69 -16.32
C ALA A 53 20.54 14.01 -17.08
N ALA A 54 19.93 15.03 -16.47
CA ALA A 54 19.81 16.36 -17.02
C ALA A 54 21.18 17.05 -17.21
N GLN A 55 22.13 16.86 -16.29
CA GLN A 55 23.51 17.38 -16.43
C GLN A 55 24.23 16.71 -17.61
N MET A 56 24.06 15.39 -17.77
CA MET A 56 24.67 14.65 -18.88
C MET A 56 24.19 15.14 -20.26
N LEU A 57 22.97 15.67 -20.39
CA LEU A 57 22.48 16.27 -21.64
C LEU A 57 23.28 17.51 -22.08
N ASN A 58 24.03 18.14 -21.17
CA ASN A 58 24.88 19.30 -21.48
C ASN A 58 26.27 18.89 -22.00
N ASP A 59 26.62 17.61 -21.94
CA ASP A 59 27.90 17.09 -22.45
C ASP A 59 27.86 16.96 -23.97
N ASP A 60 28.87 17.52 -24.64
CA ASP A 60 28.99 17.50 -26.11
C ASP A 60 29.10 16.09 -26.68
N SER A 61 29.66 15.14 -25.94
CA SER A 61 29.77 13.74 -26.34
C SER A 61 28.40 13.07 -26.37
N VAL A 62 27.55 13.39 -25.42
CA VAL A 62 26.18 12.91 -25.33
C VAL A 62 25.32 13.50 -26.44
N ARG A 63 25.44 14.80 -26.69
CA ARG A 63 24.70 15.50 -27.76
C ARG A 63 24.97 14.95 -29.15
N LYS A 64 26.16 14.41 -29.38
CA LYS A 64 26.56 13.80 -30.64
C LYS A 64 26.12 12.34 -30.80
N SER A 65 25.59 11.73 -29.75
CA SER A 65 25.13 10.33 -29.73
C SER A 65 23.62 10.23 -29.58
N PRO A 66 22.84 9.98 -30.65
CA PRO A 66 21.37 9.84 -30.55
C PRO A 66 20.93 8.73 -29.62
N ASN A 67 21.64 7.61 -29.56
CA ASN A 67 21.34 6.48 -28.68
C ASN A 67 21.49 6.86 -27.21
N MET A 68 22.52 7.66 -26.87
CA MET A 68 22.77 8.12 -25.52
C MET A 68 21.74 9.15 -25.07
N MET A 69 21.36 10.07 -25.96
CA MET A 69 20.27 11.01 -25.72
C MET A 69 18.94 10.31 -25.45
N GLN A 70 18.62 9.30 -26.28
CA GLN A 70 17.40 8.51 -26.09
C GLN A 70 17.42 7.75 -24.76
N HIS A 71 18.54 7.13 -24.42
CA HIS A 71 18.69 6.44 -23.13
C HIS A 71 18.47 7.40 -21.95
N ILE A 72 19.11 8.57 -21.94
CA ILE A 72 18.96 9.58 -20.89
C ILE A 72 17.53 10.07 -20.80
N SER A 73 16.88 10.33 -21.95
CA SER A 73 15.48 10.74 -21.99
C SER A 73 14.55 9.65 -21.37
N THR A 74 14.83 8.38 -21.64
CA THR A 74 14.09 7.25 -21.06
C THR A 74 14.27 7.21 -19.55
N VAL A 75 15.50 7.36 -19.04
CA VAL A 75 15.78 7.42 -17.59
C VAL A 75 15.01 8.56 -16.91
N ILE A 76 15.04 9.76 -17.49
CA ILE A 76 14.29 10.90 -16.94
C ILE A 76 12.79 10.62 -16.90
N ASN A 77 12.24 10.06 -17.98
CA ASN A 77 10.82 9.74 -18.06
C ASN A 77 10.40 8.69 -17.03
N ASP A 78 11.20 7.63 -16.88
CA ASP A 78 10.89 6.54 -15.95
C ASP A 78 10.99 6.99 -14.48
N GLU A 79 12.00 7.78 -14.12
CA GLU A 79 12.10 8.35 -12.77
C GLU A 79 10.99 9.39 -12.49
N THR A 80 10.55 10.14 -13.50
CA THR A 80 9.41 11.05 -13.38
C THR A 80 8.09 10.30 -13.12
N LYS A 81 7.88 9.17 -13.81
CA LYS A 81 6.72 8.28 -13.54
C LYS A 81 6.77 7.73 -12.13
N ARG A 82 7.96 7.31 -11.68
CA ARG A 82 8.19 6.82 -10.31
C ARG A 82 7.86 7.89 -9.28
N LEU A 83 8.36 9.12 -9.46
CA LEU A 83 8.03 10.26 -8.58
C LEU A 83 6.54 10.54 -8.51
N ARG A 84 5.85 10.56 -9.65
CA ARG A 84 4.40 10.75 -9.69
C ARG A 84 3.67 9.72 -8.84
N PHE A 85 4.02 8.45 -8.99
CA PHE A 85 3.43 7.37 -8.21
C PHE A 85 3.68 7.54 -6.69
N GLN A 86 4.88 7.98 -6.30
CA GLN A 86 5.21 8.25 -4.90
C GLN A 86 4.41 9.44 -4.34
N VAL A 87 4.24 10.51 -5.12
CA VAL A 87 3.40 11.65 -4.74
C VAL A 87 1.94 11.24 -4.56
N GLU A 88 1.40 10.42 -5.45
CA GLU A 88 0.04 9.88 -5.33
C GLU A 88 -0.13 9.08 -4.03
N LYS A 89 0.84 8.25 -3.65
CA LYS A 89 0.83 7.52 -2.35
C LYS A 89 0.80 8.46 -1.16
N VAL A 90 1.59 9.54 -1.16
CA VAL A 90 1.60 10.56 -0.10
C VAL A 90 0.26 11.28 -0.01
N LEU A 91 -0.32 11.65 -1.15
CA LEU A 91 -1.63 12.30 -1.18
C LEU A 91 -2.73 11.38 -0.66
N GLN A 92 -2.73 10.09 -1.04
CA GLN A 92 -3.67 9.10 -0.51
C GLN A 92 -3.57 9.00 1.02
N MET A 93 -2.35 8.92 1.58
CA MET A 93 -2.15 8.88 3.03
C MET A 93 -2.60 10.17 3.72
N SER A 94 -2.34 11.35 3.14
CA SER A 94 -2.81 12.64 3.66
C SER A 94 -4.34 12.76 3.67
N MET A 95 -5.02 12.14 2.72
CA MET A 95 -6.49 12.09 2.69
C MET A 95 -7.07 11.18 3.77
N PHE A 96 -6.38 10.12 4.16
CA PHE A 96 -6.76 9.27 5.29
C PHE A 96 -6.69 9.99 6.64
N ASP A 97 -5.72 10.89 6.82
CA ASP A 97 -5.54 11.68 8.06
C ASP A 97 -6.65 12.76 8.23
N ARG A 98 -7.30 13.15 7.17
CA ARG A 98 -8.50 13.98 7.22
C ARG A 98 -9.72 13.08 7.44
N GLN A 99 -10.15 12.91 8.68
CA GLN A 99 -11.36 12.20 9.15
C GLN A 99 -12.69 12.59 8.44
N LYS A 100 -12.63 13.16 7.24
CA LYS A 100 -13.75 13.62 6.41
C LYS A 100 -13.63 13.18 4.94
N ALA A 101 -12.84 12.16 4.61
CA ALA A 101 -12.99 11.53 3.31
C ALA A 101 -14.39 10.87 3.30
N THR A 102 -15.36 11.55 2.74
CA THR A 102 -16.66 10.95 2.43
C THR A 102 -16.41 9.84 1.42
N LEU A 103 -16.37 8.60 1.89
CA LEU A 103 -16.29 7.44 1.02
C LEU A 103 -17.49 7.47 0.07
N LYS A 104 -17.24 7.34 -1.22
CA LYS A 104 -18.27 7.18 -2.23
C LYS A 104 -18.62 5.69 -2.33
N LEU A 105 -19.44 5.24 -1.38
CA LEU A 105 -19.88 3.86 -1.37
C LEU A 105 -20.80 3.59 -2.56
N GLN A 106 -20.49 2.54 -3.31
CA GLN A 106 -21.28 2.05 -4.44
C GLN A 106 -21.21 0.52 -4.49
N GLU A 107 -22.19 -0.09 -5.17
CA GLU A 107 -22.17 -1.52 -5.43
C GLU A 107 -21.08 -1.83 -6.46
N VAL A 108 -20.15 -2.69 -6.07
CA VAL A 108 -19.01 -3.12 -6.89
C VAL A 108 -18.99 -4.63 -6.94
N ASP A 109 -18.84 -5.19 -8.12
CA ASP A 109 -18.53 -6.61 -8.29
C ASP A 109 -17.07 -6.86 -7.93
N ALA A 110 -16.84 -7.44 -6.76
CA ALA A 110 -15.49 -7.71 -6.24
C ALA A 110 -14.71 -8.68 -7.15
N ASN A 111 -15.37 -9.72 -7.70
CA ASN A 111 -14.71 -10.69 -8.59
C ASN A 111 -14.20 -10.00 -9.86
N SER A 112 -15.05 -9.19 -10.50
CA SER A 112 -14.68 -8.44 -11.72
C SER A 112 -13.55 -7.43 -11.45
N ALA A 113 -13.63 -6.69 -10.36
CA ALA A 113 -12.59 -5.73 -9.98
C ALA A 113 -11.24 -6.42 -9.72
N ILE A 114 -11.24 -7.53 -8.95
CA ILE A 114 -10.03 -8.30 -8.64
C ILE A 114 -9.46 -8.93 -9.92
N TYR A 115 -10.30 -9.49 -10.78
CA TYR A 115 -9.87 -10.09 -12.05
C TYR A 115 -9.10 -9.08 -12.91
N ASN A 116 -9.59 -7.86 -13.04
CA ASN A 116 -8.93 -6.80 -13.80
C ASN A 116 -7.54 -6.44 -13.23
N ILE A 117 -7.44 -6.39 -11.90
CA ILE A 117 -6.16 -6.12 -11.23
C ILE A 117 -5.19 -7.29 -11.42
N VAL A 118 -5.64 -8.53 -11.22
CA VAL A 118 -4.84 -9.74 -11.43
C VAL A 118 -4.27 -9.79 -12.84
N ASN A 119 -5.07 -9.49 -13.87
CA ASN A 119 -4.61 -9.45 -15.25
C ASN A 119 -3.51 -8.40 -15.47
N THR A 120 -3.60 -7.24 -14.79
CA THR A 120 -2.56 -6.20 -14.85
C THR A 120 -1.24 -6.70 -14.25
N PHE A 121 -1.31 -7.51 -13.18
CA PHE A 121 -0.12 -8.05 -12.52
C PHE A 121 0.47 -9.28 -13.19
N LYS A 122 -0.28 -9.99 -14.03
CA LYS A 122 0.15 -11.23 -14.68
C LYS A 122 1.48 -11.09 -15.41
N LEU A 123 1.59 -10.11 -16.30
CA LEU A 123 2.84 -9.83 -17.03
C LEU A 123 4.00 -9.45 -16.09
N LYS A 124 3.70 -8.75 -15.00
CA LYS A 124 4.71 -8.34 -14.02
C LYS A 124 5.26 -9.54 -13.24
N VAL A 125 4.41 -10.48 -12.86
CA VAL A 125 4.76 -11.73 -12.16
C VAL A 125 5.52 -12.67 -13.09
N GLU A 126 5.05 -12.88 -14.32
CA GLU A 126 5.70 -13.70 -15.35
C GLU A 126 7.12 -13.21 -15.69
N LYS A 127 7.36 -11.90 -15.66
CA LYS A 127 8.70 -11.32 -15.84
C LYS A 127 9.74 -11.86 -14.85
N TYR A 128 9.30 -12.27 -13.67
CA TYR A 128 10.15 -12.85 -12.62
C TYR A 128 10.04 -14.38 -12.55
N GLY A 129 9.53 -15.01 -13.62
CA GLY A 129 9.39 -16.47 -13.69
C GLY A 129 8.29 -17.04 -12.79
N GLY A 130 7.44 -16.17 -12.23
CA GLY A 130 6.37 -16.55 -11.31
C GLY A 130 5.03 -16.80 -11.99
N CYS A 131 4.04 -17.18 -11.19
CA CYS A 131 2.66 -17.34 -11.61
C CYS A 131 1.67 -16.67 -10.65
N ILE A 132 0.52 -16.29 -11.18
CA ILE A 132 -0.60 -15.77 -10.38
C ILE A 132 -1.85 -16.57 -10.71
N ASN A 133 -2.43 -17.20 -9.70
CA ASN A 133 -3.65 -17.98 -9.77
C ASN A 133 -4.80 -17.21 -9.12
N ALA A 134 -5.94 -17.15 -9.76
CA ALA A 134 -7.12 -16.51 -9.22
C ALA A 134 -8.30 -17.47 -9.25
N SER A 135 -8.83 -17.81 -8.06
CA SER A 135 -10.05 -18.57 -7.86
C SER A 135 -11.11 -17.64 -7.27
N LEU A 136 -11.90 -17.04 -8.15
CA LEU A 136 -12.87 -16.00 -7.81
C LEU A 136 -14.27 -16.64 -7.68
N ASP A 137 -14.44 -17.46 -6.63
CA ASP A 137 -15.58 -18.37 -6.45
C ASP A 137 -16.70 -17.80 -5.58
N ALA A 138 -16.66 -16.48 -5.25
CA ALA A 138 -17.78 -15.85 -4.55
C ALA A 138 -19.02 -15.80 -5.47
N GLU A 139 -20.08 -16.51 -5.09
CA GLU A 139 -21.36 -16.59 -5.86
C GLU A 139 -22.11 -15.24 -5.82
N ASP A 140 -22.05 -14.53 -4.69
CA ASP A 140 -22.57 -13.16 -4.52
C ASP A 140 -21.41 -12.21 -4.32
N PRO A 141 -20.82 -11.67 -5.43
CA PRO A 141 -19.62 -10.86 -5.36
C PRO A 141 -19.89 -9.38 -5.13
N ILE A 142 -21.15 -8.95 -4.98
CA ILE A 142 -21.50 -7.54 -4.85
C ILE A 142 -21.18 -7.02 -3.45
N VAL A 143 -20.36 -6.00 -3.38
CA VAL A 143 -19.97 -5.33 -2.13
C VAL A 143 -20.24 -3.84 -2.21
N ASN A 144 -20.66 -3.23 -1.09
CA ASN A 144 -20.87 -1.79 -1.02
C ASN A 144 -19.60 -1.10 -0.49
N VAL A 145 -18.75 -0.64 -1.41
CA VAL A 145 -17.44 -0.09 -1.12
C VAL A 145 -17.15 1.15 -1.98
N ASP A 146 -16.14 1.90 -1.59
CA ASP A 146 -15.52 2.88 -2.47
C ASP A 146 -14.57 2.14 -3.43
N GLU A 147 -14.94 2.09 -4.72
CA GLU A 147 -14.24 1.31 -5.75
C GLU A 147 -12.76 1.67 -5.87
N MET A 148 -12.44 2.97 -5.78
CA MET A 148 -11.05 3.44 -5.86
C MET A 148 -10.23 2.92 -4.66
N HIS A 149 -10.77 3.01 -3.46
CA HIS A 149 -10.09 2.52 -2.25
C HIS A 149 -9.99 1.00 -2.25
N PHE A 150 -11.04 0.30 -2.65
CA PHE A 150 -11.05 -1.16 -2.78
C PHE A 150 -9.96 -1.63 -3.76
N THR A 151 -9.93 -1.06 -4.96
CA THR A 151 -8.94 -1.37 -6.00
C THR A 151 -7.51 -1.07 -5.50
N ASN A 152 -7.29 0.05 -4.82
CA ASN A 152 -5.99 0.41 -4.28
C ASN A 152 -5.50 -0.57 -3.21
N VAL A 153 -6.38 -1.08 -2.35
CA VAL A 153 -6.00 -2.09 -1.34
C VAL A 153 -5.48 -3.35 -2.02
N ILE A 154 -6.24 -3.90 -2.97
CA ILE A 154 -5.83 -5.11 -3.70
C ILE A 154 -4.52 -4.88 -4.46
N PHE A 155 -4.43 -3.75 -5.17
CA PHE A 155 -3.23 -3.38 -5.91
C PHE A 155 -1.99 -3.32 -5.00
N ASN A 156 -2.10 -2.67 -3.84
CA ASN A 156 -0.99 -2.55 -2.89
C ASN A 156 -0.55 -3.92 -2.33
N LEU A 157 -1.49 -4.83 -2.07
CA LEU A 157 -1.16 -6.17 -1.60
C LEU A 157 -0.39 -6.96 -2.66
N LEU A 158 -0.86 -6.95 -3.91
CA LEU A 158 -0.17 -7.62 -5.02
C LEU A 158 1.19 -6.98 -5.34
N ASP A 159 1.30 -5.64 -5.28
CA ASP A 159 2.56 -4.94 -5.48
C ASP A 159 3.58 -5.28 -4.39
N ASN A 160 3.13 -5.37 -3.14
CA ASN A 160 3.96 -5.82 -2.03
C ASN A 160 4.46 -7.26 -2.24
N ALA A 161 3.60 -8.18 -2.66
CA ALA A 161 4.00 -9.55 -2.94
C ALA A 161 5.09 -9.63 -4.03
N VAL A 162 4.96 -8.83 -5.09
CA VAL A 162 5.99 -8.74 -6.14
C VAL A 162 7.28 -8.09 -5.62
N LYS A 163 7.18 -7.04 -4.81
CA LYS A 163 8.32 -6.29 -4.27
C LYS A 163 9.14 -7.13 -3.28
N TYR A 164 8.46 -7.89 -2.43
CA TYR A 164 9.07 -8.70 -1.36
C TYR A 164 9.16 -10.18 -1.73
N ARG A 165 9.20 -10.50 -3.02
CA ARG A 165 9.45 -11.86 -3.50
C ARG A 165 10.84 -12.33 -3.10
N ARG A 166 11.02 -13.64 -3.02
CA ARG A 166 12.34 -14.25 -2.92
C ARG A 166 13.05 -14.19 -4.26
N GLU A 167 14.36 -14.04 -4.26
CA GLU A 167 15.16 -14.03 -5.49
C GLU A 167 15.50 -15.45 -5.99
N ASP A 168 15.51 -16.41 -5.07
CA ASP A 168 15.88 -17.81 -5.29
C ASP A 168 14.70 -18.72 -5.66
N THR A 169 13.48 -18.21 -5.59
CA THR A 169 12.26 -19.01 -5.80
C THR A 169 11.29 -18.23 -6.70
N PRO A 170 10.68 -18.88 -7.73
CA PRO A 170 9.62 -18.26 -8.52
C PRO A 170 8.48 -17.75 -7.64
N LEU A 171 7.99 -16.56 -7.94
CA LEU A 171 6.87 -15.98 -7.20
C LEU A 171 5.57 -16.74 -7.50
N GLU A 172 4.93 -17.26 -6.48
CA GLU A 172 3.60 -17.86 -6.54
C GLU A 172 2.60 -16.99 -5.80
N LEU A 173 1.60 -16.49 -6.52
CA LEU A 173 0.52 -15.68 -5.97
C LEU A 173 -0.80 -16.42 -6.13
N ASN A 174 -1.55 -16.55 -5.04
CA ASN A 174 -2.89 -17.12 -5.05
C ASN A 174 -3.88 -16.08 -4.54
N VAL A 175 -4.91 -15.80 -5.33
CA VAL A 175 -6.00 -14.88 -4.99
C VAL A 175 -7.29 -15.66 -4.99
N VAL A 176 -8.00 -15.66 -3.86
CA VAL A 176 -9.24 -16.43 -3.69
C VAL A 176 -10.32 -15.51 -3.16
N THR A 177 -11.53 -15.63 -3.71
CA THR A 177 -12.73 -15.01 -3.14
C THR A 177 -13.76 -16.08 -2.77
N ARG A 178 -14.42 -15.90 -1.64
CA ARG A 178 -15.53 -16.79 -1.22
C ARG A 178 -16.55 -16.02 -0.37
N ASN A 179 -17.80 -16.47 -0.42
CA ASN A 179 -18.81 -15.94 0.47
C ASN A 179 -18.70 -16.60 1.85
N LEU A 180 -18.87 -15.80 2.91
CA LEU A 180 -18.99 -16.26 4.28
C LEU A 180 -20.46 -16.37 4.67
N PRO A 181 -20.82 -17.23 5.68
CA PRO A 181 -22.21 -17.45 6.09
C PRO A 181 -22.96 -16.20 6.58
N ASN A 182 -22.24 -15.14 6.90
CA ASN A 182 -22.78 -13.86 7.40
C ASN A 182 -23.03 -12.81 6.31
N GLY A 183 -23.05 -13.20 5.03
CA GLY A 183 -23.24 -12.29 3.90
C GLY A 183 -22.02 -11.41 3.60
N ARG A 184 -20.85 -11.79 4.09
CA ARG A 184 -19.57 -11.13 3.79
C ARG A 184 -18.82 -11.88 2.71
N ILE A 185 -17.94 -11.17 2.00
CA ILE A 185 -16.95 -11.78 1.10
C ILE A 185 -15.61 -11.80 1.80
N GLU A 186 -14.96 -12.94 1.78
CA GLU A 186 -13.56 -13.09 2.12
C GLU A 186 -12.72 -13.02 0.85
N ILE A 187 -11.69 -12.19 0.88
CA ILE A 187 -10.67 -12.07 -0.17
C ILE A 187 -9.35 -12.49 0.45
N SER A 188 -8.79 -13.59 -0.01
CA SER A 188 -7.51 -14.12 0.44
C SER A 188 -6.46 -13.88 -0.64
N ILE A 189 -5.33 -13.29 -0.26
CA ILE A 189 -4.16 -13.08 -1.12
C ILE A 189 -2.98 -13.73 -0.41
N GLN A 190 -2.39 -14.74 -1.04
CA GLN A 190 -1.27 -15.49 -0.49
C GLN A 190 -0.09 -15.41 -1.44
N ASP A 191 1.09 -15.17 -0.91
CA ASP A 191 2.37 -15.19 -1.63
C ASP A 191 3.37 -16.13 -0.93
N ASN A 192 4.41 -16.54 -1.66
CA ASN A 192 5.53 -17.30 -1.16
C ASN A 192 6.80 -16.45 -0.94
N GLY A 193 6.65 -15.14 -0.81
CA GLY A 193 7.74 -14.19 -0.62
C GLY A 193 8.46 -14.32 0.72
N ILE A 194 9.30 -13.32 1.04
CA ILE A 194 10.06 -13.27 2.31
C ILE A 194 9.16 -12.97 3.52
N GLY A 195 7.89 -12.67 3.29
CA GLY A 195 6.93 -12.25 4.30
C GLY A 195 7.10 -10.78 4.70
N CYS A 196 6.11 -10.26 5.39
CA CYS A 196 6.19 -8.98 6.07
C CYS A 196 6.46 -9.26 7.55
N LEU A 197 7.49 -8.62 8.12
CA LEU A 197 7.60 -8.49 9.57
C LEU A 197 6.50 -7.51 10.01
N LEU A 198 5.26 -7.97 10.02
CA LEU A 198 4.26 -7.33 10.84
C LEU A 198 4.80 -7.47 12.27
N TYR A 199 5.17 -6.35 12.87
CA TYR A 199 5.07 -6.29 14.31
C TYR A 199 3.63 -6.67 14.62
N THR A 200 3.45 -7.90 15.04
CA THR A 200 2.21 -8.35 15.64
C THR A 200 2.03 -7.53 16.90
N SER A 201 1.47 -6.34 16.77
CA SER A 201 0.77 -5.77 17.91
C SER A 201 -0.43 -6.70 18.10
N ASP A 202 -0.54 -7.30 19.26
CA ASP A 202 -1.68 -8.06 19.77
C ASP A 202 -2.98 -7.21 19.70
N ALA A 203 -3.49 -6.98 18.52
CA ALA A 203 -4.70 -6.21 18.24
C ALA A 203 -5.71 -7.04 17.43
N ALA A 204 -5.58 -8.37 17.50
CA ALA A 204 -6.51 -9.30 16.84
C ALA A 204 -7.31 -10.16 17.83
N ASP A 205 -7.19 -9.90 19.14
CA ASP A 205 -8.02 -10.54 20.17
C ASP A 205 -8.73 -9.45 21.00
N ASP A 206 -9.82 -8.88 20.44
CA ASP A 206 -10.97 -8.33 21.18
C ASP A 206 -12.19 -8.21 20.22
#